data_7b723ae382671fe49b4850f7b2450dcd
#
_entry.id   7b723ae382671fe49b4850f7b2450dcd
#
_cell.length_a   1.000
_cell.length_b   1.000
_cell.length_c   1.000
_cell.angle_alpha   90.00
_cell.angle_beta   90.00
_cell.angle_gamma   90.00
#
_symmetry.space_group_name_H-M   'P 1'
#
loop_
_entity.id
_entity.type
_entity.pdbx_description
1 polymer ?
#
loop_
_entity_poly.entity_id
_entity_poly.type
_entity_poly.pdbx_seq_one_letter_code
_entity_poly.pdbx_strand_id
1 'polypeptide(L)'
;YDFLLAGLGACTAMTVRMYADRKQLPLERVSVRLVHDKIYADDCADCETKEGKVDRIERVVTLEGDLDEAARAKLLEIASKCPVHRTLHGEVTVPTRAG
;
A
#
# COMPACT_ATOMS: atom_id res chain seq x y z
N TYR A 1 -13.39 -0.57 8.85
CA TYR A 1 -12.12 -0.15 8.23
C TYR A 1 -10.99 -1.15 8.48
N ASP A 2 -11.00 -1.85 9.60
CA ASP A 2 -9.93 -2.79 9.95
C ASP A 2 -9.75 -3.88 8.89
N PHE A 3 -10.85 -4.41 8.35
CA PHE A 3 -10.76 -5.42 7.28
C PHE A 3 -10.18 -4.86 5.99
N LEU A 4 -10.51 -3.61 5.65
CA LEU A 4 -9.92 -2.95 4.49
C LEU A 4 -8.41 -2.78 4.67
N LEU A 5 -7.99 -2.32 5.85
CA LEU A 5 -6.57 -2.14 6.16
C LEU A 5 -5.84 -3.49 6.18
N ALA A 6 -6.46 -4.52 6.76
CA ALA A 6 -5.89 -5.86 6.78
C ALA A 6 -5.68 -6.39 5.36
N GLY A 7 -6.66 -6.17 4.47
CA GLY A 7 -6.55 -6.57 3.07
C GLY A 7 -5.41 -5.87 2.35
N LEU A 8 -5.29 -4.56 2.54
CA LEU A 8 -4.20 -3.79 1.95
C LEU A 8 -2.85 -4.24 2.49
N GLY A 9 -2.73 -4.42 3.80
CA GLY A 9 -1.48 -4.85 4.43
C GLY A 9 -1.05 -6.23 3.98
N ALA A 10 -1.97 -7.19 3.96
CA ALA A 10 -1.69 -8.56 3.51
C ALA A 10 -1.27 -8.58 2.03
N CYS A 11 -2.00 -7.86 1.18
CA CYS A 11 -1.67 -7.80 -0.24
C CYS A 11 -0.29 -7.16 -0.46
N THR A 12 0.02 -6.09 0.26
CA THR A 12 1.33 -5.44 0.20
C THR A 12 2.45 -6.40 0.58
N ALA A 13 2.30 -7.08 1.72
CA ALA A 13 3.32 -8.02 2.21
C ALA A 13 3.52 -9.19 1.25
N MET A 14 2.43 -9.75 0.74
CA MET A 14 2.49 -10.86 -0.22
C MET A 14 3.18 -10.46 -1.52
N THR A 15 2.85 -9.28 -2.03
CA THR A 15 3.44 -8.76 -3.28
C THR A 15 4.95 -8.59 -3.14
N VAL A 16 5.39 -8.00 -2.02
CA VAL A 16 6.82 -7.81 -1.73
C VAL A 16 7.52 -9.18 -1.57
N ARG A 17 6.90 -10.09 -0.80
CA ARG A 17 7.45 -11.43 -0.58
C ARG A 17 7.63 -12.20 -1.88
N MET A 18 6.60 -12.20 -2.72
CA MET A 18 6.64 -12.92 -4.00
C MET A 18 7.75 -12.40 -4.91
N TYR A 19 7.90 -11.08 -4.98
CA TYR A 19 8.97 -10.48 -5.79
C TYR A 19 10.35 -10.84 -5.24
N ALA A 20 10.55 -10.71 -3.93
CA ALA A 20 11.83 -11.01 -3.30
C ALA A 20 12.23 -12.49 -3.52
N ASP A 21 11.27 -13.40 -3.38
CA ASP A 21 11.53 -14.84 -3.59
C ASP A 21 11.88 -15.13 -5.04
N ARG A 22 11.16 -14.53 -5.98
CA ARG A 22 11.42 -14.73 -7.41
C ARG A 22 12.80 -14.21 -7.82
N LYS A 23 13.23 -13.10 -7.24
CA LYS A 23 14.53 -12.48 -7.50
C LYS A 23 15.64 -13.02 -6.59
N GLN A 24 15.31 -13.96 -5.70
CA GLN A 24 16.26 -14.53 -4.74
C GLN A 24 16.94 -13.47 -3.87
N LEU A 25 16.19 -12.47 -3.47
CA LEU A 25 16.66 -11.43 -2.54
C LEU A 25 16.60 -11.97 -1.10
N PRO A 26 17.59 -11.67 -0.26
CA PRO A 26 17.64 -12.20 1.11
C PRO A 26 16.71 -11.42 2.06
N LEU A 27 15.42 -11.37 1.73
CA LEU A 27 14.40 -10.78 2.58
C LEU A 27 13.97 -11.81 3.61
N GLU A 28 14.24 -11.53 4.89
CA GLU A 28 13.87 -12.41 5.98
C GLU A 28 12.43 -12.15 6.43
N ARG A 29 12.05 -10.88 6.55
CA ARG A 29 10.75 -10.52 7.06
C ARG A 29 10.27 -9.21 6.44
N VAL A 30 8.99 -9.14 6.08
CA VAL A 30 8.31 -7.91 5.69
C VAL A 30 7.17 -7.67 6.66
N SER A 31 7.11 -6.44 7.20
CA SER A 31 6.05 -6.02 8.09
C SER A 31 5.42 -4.76 7.53
N VAL A 32 4.10 -4.67 7.63
CA VAL A 32 3.35 -3.53 7.12
C VAL A 32 2.50 -2.96 8.25
N ARG A 33 2.72 -1.70 8.58
CA ARG A 33 1.88 -0.96 9.53
C ARG A 33 1.05 0.03 8.74
N LEU A 34 -0.23 0.12 9.08
CA LEU A 34 -1.17 0.96 8.37
C LEU A 34 -1.87 1.92 9.33
N VAL A 35 -2.02 3.15 8.89
CA VAL A 35 -2.74 4.18 9.64
C VAL A 35 -3.74 4.82 8.68
N HIS A 36 -5.01 4.85 9.09
CA HIS A 36 -6.09 5.49 8.33
C HIS A 36 -6.53 6.75 9.05
N ASP A 37 -6.55 7.85 8.33
CA ASP A 37 -7.08 9.12 8.81
C ASP A 37 -7.72 9.90 7.66
N LYS A 38 -8.22 11.08 7.97
CA LYS A 38 -8.74 12.01 6.97
C LYS A 38 -7.91 13.29 7.02
N ILE A 39 -7.57 13.80 5.84
CA ILE A 39 -6.83 15.05 5.71
C ILE A 39 -7.62 16.00 4.82
N TYR A 40 -7.33 17.29 4.91
CA TYR A 40 -7.92 18.26 3.99
C TYR A 40 -7.35 18.06 2.59
N ALA A 41 -8.23 18.17 1.58
CA ALA A 41 -7.83 17.91 0.20
C ALA A 41 -6.75 18.88 -0.29
N ASP A 42 -6.74 20.11 0.18
CA ASP A 42 -5.73 21.10 -0.19
C ASP A 42 -4.35 20.81 0.39
N ASP A 43 -4.28 19.99 1.44
CA ASP A 43 -3.02 19.54 2.02
C ASP A 43 -2.46 18.29 1.31
N CYS A 44 -3.19 17.75 0.36
CA CYS A 44 -2.81 16.55 -0.37
C CYS A 44 -2.24 16.93 -1.73
N ALA A 45 -0.93 16.77 -1.92
CA ALA A 45 -0.22 17.20 -3.13
C ALA A 45 -0.60 16.36 -4.36
N ASP A 46 -0.90 15.08 -4.16
CA ASP A 46 -1.16 14.12 -5.25
C ASP A 46 -2.64 13.74 -5.39
N CYS A 47 -3.54 14.46 -4.73
CA CYS A 47 -4.96 14.19 -4.81
C CYS A 47 -5.63 14.96 -5.94
N GLU A 48 -6.60 14.32 -6.61
CA GLU A 48 -7.44 14.96 -7.62
C GLU A 48 -8.45 15.90 -6.98
N THR A 49 -9.02 15.49 -5.84
CA THR A 49 -9.95 16.31 -5.07
C THR A 49 -9.20 17.47 -4.43
N LYS A 50 -9.74 18.69 -4.56
CA LYS A 50 -9.11 19.89 -4.00
C LYS A 50 -9.96 20.59 -2.94
N GLU A 51 -11.18 20.11 -2.70
CA GLU A 51 -12.09 20.65 -1.69
C GLU A 51 -12.53 19.56 -0.73
N GLY A 52 -12.79 19.93 0.54
CA GLY A 52 -13.24 19.01 1.58
C GLY A 52 -12.10 18.16 2.12
N LYS A 53 -12.45 16.96 2.55
CA LYS A 53 -11.49 16.00 3.13
C LYS A 53 -11.38 14.75 2.26
N VAL A 54 -10.22 14.15 2.28
CA VAL A 54 -9.97 12.87 1.63
C VAL A 54 -9.46 11.87 2.66
N ASP A 55 -9.75 10.59 2.41
CA ASP A 55 -9.19 9.51 3.22
C ASP A 55 -7.72 9.32 2.87
N ARG A 56 -6.92 9.14 3.92
CA ARG A 56 -5.50 8.87 3.77
C ARG A 56 -5.17 7.59 4.48
N ILE A 57 -4.53 6.66 3.77
CA ILE A 57 -4.03 5.41 4.34
C ILE A 57 -2.53 5.39 4.15
N GLU A 58 -1.80 5.55 5.25
CA GLU A 58 -0.34 5.48 5.24
C GLU A 58 0.11 4.05 5.47
N ARG A 59 1.07 3.58 4.69
CA ARG A 59 1.70 2.28 4.89
C ARG A 59 3.16 2.49 5.25
N VAL A 60 3.57 1.89 6.35
CA VAL A 60 4.97 1.83 6.74
C VAL A 60 5.44 0.40 6.52
N VAL A 61 6.29 0.19 5.53
CA VAL A 61 6.80 -1.12 5.16
C VAL A 61 8.21 -1.28 5.74
N THR A 62 8.37 -2.25 6.62
CA THR A 62 9.67 -2.57 7.23
C THR A 62 10.20 -3.86 6.61
N LEU A 63 11.42 -3.77 6.08
CA LEU A 63 12.10 -4.89 5.41
C LEU A 63 13.29 -5.32 6.25
N GLU A 64 13.30 -6.58 6.69
CA GLU A 64 14.39 -7.15 7.47
C GLU A 64 15.14 -8.17 6.63
N GLY A 65 16.45 -8.11 6.66
CA GLY A 65 17.34 -8.99 5.90
C GLY A 65 18.59 -8.25 5.44
N ASP A 66 19.51 -9.00 4.89
CA ASP A 66 20.78 -8.45 4.38
C ASP A 66 20.57 -7.88 2.97
N LEU A 67 19.85 -6.76 2.91
CA LEU A 67 19.46 -6.08 1.68
C LEU A 67 20.24 -4.78 1.54
N ASP A 68 20.80 -4.52 0.36
CA ASP A 68 21.42 -3.24 0.07
C ASP A 68 20.35 -2.18 -0.21
N GLU A 69 20.77 -0.92 -0.36
CA GLU A 69 19.84 0.18 -0.59
C GLU A 69 19.06 0.04 -1.88
N ALA A 70 19.68 -0.47 -2.93
CA ALA A 70 19.04 -0.67 -4.23
C ALA A 70 17.92 -1.71 -4.12
N ALA A 71 18.18 -2.82 -3.40
CA ALA A 71 17.18 -3.85 -3.17
C ALA A 71 16.02 -3.33 -2.33
N ARG A 72 16.31 -2.58 -1.26
CA ARG A 72 15.27 -1.97 -0.42
C ARG A 72 14.39 -1.01 -1.20
N ALA A 73 15.00 -0.14 -1.99
CA ALA A 73 14.26 0.82 -2.82
C ALA A 73 13.37 0.09 -3.84
N LYS A 74 13.87 -0.99 -4.44
CA LYS A 74 13.10 -1.78 -5.40
C LYS A 74 11.91 -2.46 -4.73
N LEU A 75 12.09 -3.01 -3.54
CA LEU A 75 11.00 -3.67 -2.80
C LEU A 75 9.93 -2.67 -2.37
N LEU A 76 10.30 -1.45 -2.01
CA LEU A 76 9.31 -0.41 -1.71
C LEU A 76 8.55 0.02 -2.95
N GLU A 77 9.21 0.09 -4.10
CA GLU A 77 8.55 0.33 -5.38
C GLU A 77 7.54 -0.78 -5.70
N ILE A 78 7.93 -2.03 -5.48
CA ILE A 78 7.07 -3.19 -5.70
C ILE A 78 5.85 -3.17 -4.76
N ALA A 79 6.00 -2.69 -3.54
CA ALA A 79 4.87 -2.53 -2.61
C ALA A 79 3.76 -1.66 -3.20
N SER A 80 4.12 -0.65 -4.00
CA SER A 80 3.15 0.22 -4.68
C SER A 80 2.44 -0.45 -5.85
N LYS A 81 2.88 -1.64 -6.25
CA LYS A 81 2.26 -2.42 -7.34
C LYS A 81 1.29 -3.49 -6.84
N CYS A 82 1.03 -3.53 -5.54
CA CYS A 82 0.02 -4.38 -4.95
C CYS A 82 -1.35 -4.09 -5.59
N PRO A 83 -2.11 -5.11 -6.04
CA PRO A 83 -3.40 -4.88 -6.69
C PRO A 83 -4.39 -4.09 -5.85
N VAL A 84 -4.43 -4.32 -4.54
CA VAL A 84 -5.33 -3.57 -3.65
C VAL A 84 -4.92 -2.11 -3.57
N HIS A 85 -3.62 -1.82 -3.48
CA HIS A 85 -3.12 -0.45 -3.51
C HIS A 85 -3.53 0.25 -4.80
N ARG A 86 -3.37 -0.42 -5.93
CA ARG A 86 -3.71 0.16 -7.24
C ARG A 86 -5.19 0.46 -7.36
N THR A 87 -6.05 -0.43 -6.84
CA THR A 87 -7.50 -0.22 -6.81
C THR A 87 -7.87 0.97 -5.93
N LEU A 88 -7.33 1.02 -4.71
CA LEU A 88 -7.66 2.10 -3.76
C LEU A 88 -7.11 3.46 -4.19
N HIS A 89 -6.00 3.49 -4.88
CA HIS A 89 -5.38 4.74 -5.33
C HIS A 89 -6.07 5.30 -6.57
N GLY A 90 -6.77 4.46 -7.34
CA GLY A 90 -7.51 4.86 -8.52
C GLY A 90 -8.95 5.25 -8.20
N GLU A 91 -9.74 5.49 -9.24
CA GLU A 91 -11.16 5.74 -9.10
C GLU A 91 -11.89 4.41 -8.93
N VAL A 92 -12.71 4.30 -7.89
CA VAL A 92 -13.47 3.09 -7.56
C VAL A 92 -14.94 3.44 -7.48
N THR A 93 -15.77 2.69 -8.21
CA THR A 93 -17.22 2.82 -8.08
C THR A 93 -17.75 1.60 -7.31
N VAL A 94 -18.65 1.83 -6.37
CA VAL A 94 -19.21 0.77 -5.52
C VAL A 94 -20.75 0.86 -5.57
N PRO A 95 -21.36 0.43 -6.69
CA PRO A 95 -22.82 0.47 -6.80
C PRO A 95 -23.45 -0.56 -5.87
N THR A 96 -24.65 -0.25 -5.41
CA THR A 96 -25.46 -1.15 -4.59
C THR A 96 -26.77 -1.40 -5.29
N ARG A 97 -27.19 -2.65 -5.33
CA ARG A 97 -28.48 -3.04 -5.91
C ARG A 97 -29.11 -4.14 -5.06
N ALA A 98 -30.44 -4.27 -5.16
CA ALA A 98 -31.13 -5.36 -4.50
C ALA A 98 -30.87 -6.69 -5.19
N GLY A 99 -30.68 -7.71 -4.42
CA GLY A 99 -30.48 -9.08 -4.91
C GLY A 99 -31.77 -9.87 -5.02
#